data_eb3640cceac4267140fed3176465580a
#
_entry.id   eb3640cceac4267140fed3176465580a
#
_cell.length_a   1.000
_cell.length_b   1.000
_cell.length_c   1.000
_cell.angle_alpha   90.00
_cell.angle_beta   90.00
_cell.angle_gamma   90.00
#
_symmetry.space_group_name_H-M   'P 1'
#
loop_
_entity.id
_entity.type
_entity.pdbx_description
1 polymer ?
#
loop_
_entity_poly.entity_id
_entity_poly.type
_entity_poly.pdbx_seq_one_letter_code
_entity_poly.pdbx_strand_id
1 'polypeptide(L)'
;MIIMEDVTKTYTSGVPALNGINLHVQKGEFVFIVGKSGSGKSTLIKLLLKELDPTSGKIYVNKKYLNKLTRKKLPYLRRDIGVVFQDFRLLPDRNIYDNIAFAQKVVEAPNKKIKSRVLAMLSMVGLLDKYKSFPNELSGGE
;
A
#
# COMPACT_ATOMS: atom_id res chain seq x y z
N MET A 1 -11.18 -7.67 -0.08
CA MET A 1 -12.03 -7.71 -1.29
C MET A 1 -11.82 -6.42 -2.08
N ILE A 2 -11.53 -6.55 -3.37
CA ILE A 2 -11.35 -5.44 -4.31
C ILE A 2 -12.30 -5.67 -5.48
N ILE A 3 -13.00 -4.62 -5.92
CA ILE A 3 -13.86 -4.67 -7.10
C ILE A 3 -13.56 -3.45 -7.97
N MET A 4 -13.29 -3.67 -9.23
CA MET A 4 -13.16 -2.64 -10.26
C MET A 4 -14.13 -2.96 -11.38
N GLU A 5 -14.95 -1.98 -11.78
CA GLU A 5 -15.98 -2.12 -12.81
C GLU A 5 -15.72 -1.09 -13.90
N ASP A 6 -15.37 -1.55 -15.09
CA ASP A 6 -15.11 -0.74 -16.29
C ASP A 6 -14.16 0.45 -16.04
N VAL A 7 -13.08 0.19 -15.30
CA VAL A 7 -12.16 1.24 -14.84
C VAL A 7 -11.20 1.64 -15.95
N THR A 8 -11.27 2.91 -16.34
CA THR A 8 -10.35 3.54 -17.28
C THR A 8 -9.55 4.63 -16.57
N LYS A 9 -8.26 4.72 -16.87
CA LYS A 9 -7.40 5.83 -16.45
C LYS A 9 -6.60 6.35 -17.61
N THR A 10 -6.89 7.58 -18.01
CA THR A 10 -6.13 8.33 -19.03
C THR A 10 -5.36 9.46 -18.34
N TYR A 11 -4.10 9.59 -18.69
CA TYR A 11 -3.27 10.72 -18.29
C TYR A 11 -3.39 11.88 -19.31
N THR A 12 -2.78 13.00 -19.01
CA THR A 12 -2.78 14.20 -19.89
C THR A 12 -2.25 13.95 -21.29
N SER A 13 -1.47 12.88 -21.49
CA SER A 13 -0.99 12.44 -22.81
C SER A 13 -2.09 11.94 -23.76
N GLY A 14 -3.32 11.75 -23.25
CA GLY A 14 -4.45 11.23 -24.03
C GLY A 14 -4.46 9.70 -24.22
N VAL A 15 -3.36 9.01 -23.93
CA VAL A 15 -3.29 7.54 -24.00
C VAL A 15 -3.77 6.92 -22.70
N PRO A 16 -4.74 5.99 -22.72
CA PRO A 16 -5.20 5.33 -21.51
C PRO A 16 -4.12 4.38 -20.96
N ALA A 17 -3.76 4.56 -19.70
CA ALA A 17 -2.89 3.64 -18.97
C ALA A 17 -3.65 2.39 -18.48
N LEU A 18 -4.95 2.52 -18.26
CA LEU A 18 -5.90 1.44 -18.03
C LEU A 18 -7.13 1.70 -18.90
N ASN A 19 -7.68 0.68 -19.52
CA ASN A 19 -8.82 0.80 -20.42
C ASN A 19 -9.87 -0.29 -20.12
N GLY A 20 -10.97 0.10 -19.51
CA GLY A 20 -12.12 -0.76 -19.23
C GLY A 20 -11.79 -1.97 -18.34
N ILE A 21 -10.94 -1.78 -17.31
CA ILE A 21 -10.50 -2.88 -16.45
C ILE A 21 -11.63 -3.34 -15.54
N ASN A 22 -11.92 -4.65 -15.60
CA ASN A 22 -12.78 -5.35 -14.68
C ASN A 22 -11.95 -6.32 -13.83
N LEU A 23 -12.00 -6.17 -12.51
CA LEU A 23 -11.24 -6.99 -11.57
C LEU A 23 -12.09 -7.25 -10.32
N HIS A 24 -12.14 -8.50 -9.91
CA HIS A 24 -12.77 -8.89 -8.65
C HIS A 24 -11.81 -9.79 -7.88
N VAL A 25 -11.33 -9.32 -6.73
CA VAL A 25 -10.47 -10.07 -5.80
C VAL A 25 -11.25 -10.31 -4.51
N GLN A 26 -11.48 -11.54 -4.18
CA GLN A 26 -12.21 -11.95 -2.98
C GLN A 26 -11.31 -11.92 -1.74
N LYS A 27 -11.92 -12.04 -0.56
CA LYS A 27 -11.17 -12.15 0.69
C LYS A 27 -10.43 -13.50 0.73
N GLY A 28 -9.12 -13.46 1.03
CA GLY A 28 -8.26 -14.65 1.10
C GLY A 28 -7.70 -15.09 -0.25
N GLU A 29 -8.07 -14.42 -1.33
CA GLU A 29 -7.55 -14.71 -2.67
C GLU A 29 -6.15 -14.11 -2.84
N PHE A 30 -5.29 -14.83 -3.56
CA PHE A 30 -3.94 -14.42 -3.94
C PHE A 30 -3.89 -14.22 -5.47
N VAL A 31 -3.61 -13.01 -5.91
CA VAL A 31 -3.68 -12.61 -7.32
C VAL A 31 -2.35 -12.03 -7.80
N PHE A 32 -1.84 -12.55 -8.91
CA PHE A 32 -0.70 -11.97 -9.63
C PHE A 32 -1.19 -11.04 -10.75
N ILE A 33 -0.65 -9.82 -10.81
CA ILE A 33 -0.86 -8.91 -11.93
C ILE A 33 0.43 -8.87 -12.74
N VAL A 34 0.40 -9.47 -13.92
CA VAL A 34 1.53 -9.60 -14.82
C VAL A 34 1.40 -8.68 -16.04
N GLY A 35 2.50 -8.27 -16.62
CA GLY A 35 2.51 -7.43 -17.82
C GLY A 35 3.86 -6.75 -18.02
N LYS A 36 4.10 -6.26 -19.24
CA LYS A 36 5.32 -5.53 -19.62
C LYS A 36 5.46 -4.23 -18.80
N SER A 37 6.66 -3.63 -18.80
CA SER A 37 6.84 -2.29 -18.26
C SER A 37 5.88 -1.31 -18.97
N GLY A 38 5.29 -0.37 -18.22
CA GLY A 38 4.32 0.57 -18.77
C GLY A 38 2.89 0.03 -18.97
N SER A 39 2.61 -1.24 -18.68
CA SER A 39 1.26 -1.84 -18.87
C SER A 39 0.19 -1.39 -17.85
N GLY A 40 0.47 -0.38 -17.03
CA GLY A 40 -0.52 0.17 -16.09
C GLY A 40 -0.54 -0.45 -14.69
N LYS A 41 0.33 -1.42 -14.36
CA LYS A 41 0.35 -2.08 -13.03
C LYS A 41 0.48 -1.09 -11.87
N SER A 42 1.43 -0.14 -11.96
CA SER A 42 1.61 0.90 -10.95
C SER A 42 0.42 1.87 -10.91
N THR A 43 -0.21 2.14 -12.05
CA THR A 43 -1.44 2.96 -12.11
C THR A 43 -2.59 2.29 -11.37
N LEU A 44 -2.74 0.98 -11.51
CA LEU A 44 -3.75 0.21 -10.80
C LEU A 44 -3.55 0.31 -9.28
N ILE A 45 -2.32 0.11 -8.78
CA ILE A 45 -2.02 0.25 -7.35
C ILE A 45 -2.32 1.67 -6.85
N LYS A 46 -1.93 2.72 -7.62
CA LYS A 46 -2.21 4.11 -7.24
C LYS A 46 -3.70 4.42 -7.17
N LEU A 47 -4.52 3.81 -8.03
CA LEU A 47 -5.98 3.92 -7.96
C LEU A 47 -6.54 3.25 -6.71
N LEU A 48 -6.06 2.05 -6.35
CA LEU A 48 -6.49 1.34 -5.14
C LEU A 48 -6.12 2.09 -3.86
N LEU A 49 -4.97 2.78 -3.84
CA LEU A 49 -4.53 3.64 -2.74
C LEU A 49 -5.20 5.02 -2.75
N LYS A 50 -6.04 5.31 -3.75
CA LYS A 50 -6.63 6.64 -3.95
C LYS A 50 -5.56 7.75 -4.01
N GLU A 51 -4.41 7.45 -4.62
CA GLU A 51 -3.42 8.45 -5.04
C GLU A 51 -3.82 9.08 -6.36
N LEU A 52 -4.59 8.35 -7.17
CA LEU A 52 -5.19 8.81 -8.42
C LEU A 52 -6.69 8.53 -8.41
N ASP A 53 -7.43 9.35 -9.16
CA ASP A 53 -8.81 9.08 -9.49
C ASP A 53 -8.92 8.39 -10.86
N PRO A 54 -9.86 7.46 -11.06
CA PRO A 54 -10.15 6.92 -12.38
C PRO A 54 -10.75 8.01 -13.26
N THR A 55 -10.55 7.91 -14.58
CA THR A 55 -11.23 8.75 -15.56
C THR A 55 -12.70 8.33 -15.70
N SER A 56 -12.95 7.02 -15.67
CA SER A 56 -14.30 6.43 -15.65
C SER A 56 -14.27 5.09 -14.90
N GLY A 57 -15.45 4.53 -14.67
CA GLY A 57 -15.63 3.26 -13.95
C GLY A 57 -15.72 3.43 -12.44
N LYS A 58 -15.81 2.31 -11.72
CA LYS A 58 -16.04 2.29 -10.28
C LYS A 58 -15.01 1.42 -9.58
N ILE A 59 -14.56 1.86 -8.41
CA ILE A 59 -13.58 1.14 -7.58
C ILE A 59 -14.11 0.99 -6.17
N TYR A 60 -14.09 -0.25 -5.67
CA TYR A 60 -14.44 -0.58 -4.29
C TYR A 60 -13.29 -1.34 -3.62
N VAL A 61 -12.93 -0.94 -2.42
CA VAL A 61 -11.98 -1.64 -1.56
C VAL A 61 -12.61 -1.86 -0.20
N ASN A 62 -12.71 -3.11 0.25
CA ASN A 62 -13.35 -3.49 1.52
C ASN A 62 -14.71 -2.81 1.71
N LYS A 63 -15.58 -2.89 0.70
CA LYS A 63 -16.92 -2.26 0.64
C LYS A 63 -16.91 -0.71 0.64
N LYS A 64 -15.74 -0.06 0.60
CA LYS A 64 -15.64 1.39 0.50
C LYS A 64 -15.61 1.80 -0.97
N TYR A 65 -16.55 2.67 -1.39
CA TYR A 65 -16.59 3.22 -2.74
C TYR A 65 -15.58 4.35 -2.89
N LEU A 66 -14.50 4.12 -3.62
CA LEU A 66 -13.36 5.03 -3.69
C LEU A 66 -13.67 6.32 -4.44
N ASN A 67 -14.50 6.27 -5.47
CA ASN A 67 -14.81 7.45 -6.29
C ASN A 67 -15.44 8.59 -5.46
N LYS A 68 -16.24 8.25 -4.43
CA LYS A 68 -16.88 9.22 -3.52
C LYS A 68 -16.16 9.39 -2.19
N LEU A 69 -14.97 8.79 -2.04
CA LEU A 69 -14.22 8.88 -0.78
C LEU A 69 -13.65 10.28 -0.58
N THR A 70 -14.01 10.92 0.52
CA THR A 70 -13.51 12.25 0.86
C THR A 70 -12.09 12.20 1.42
N ARG A 71 -11.34 13.31 1.33
CA ARG A 71 -9.98 13.43 1.89
C ARG A 71 -9.91 13.07 3.38
N LYS A 72 -10.94 13.41 4.17
CA LYS A 72 -11.02 13.06 5.60
C LYS A 72 -11.08 11.55 5.86
N LYS A 73 -11.64 10.78 4.95
CA LYS A 73 -11.77 9.32 5.06
C LYS A 73 -10.59 8.55 4.46
N LEU A 74 -9.71 9.22 3.71
CA LEU A 74 -8.56 8.61 3.04
C LEU A 74 -7.58 7.90 3.99
N PRO A 75 -7.22 8.45 5.17
CA PRO A 75 -6.37 7.75 6.12
C PRO A 75 -6.95 6.40 6.58
N TYR A 76 -8.27 6.33 6.77
CA TYR A 76 -8.95 5.09 7.17
C TYR A 76 -8.98 4.03 6.06
N LEU A 77 -9.02 4.43 4.78
CA LEU A 77 -8.83 3.51 3.66
C LEU A 77 -7.42 2.94 3.68
N ARG A 78 -6.40 3.80 3.78
CA ARG A 78 -4.99 3.40 3.73
C ARG A 78 -4.55 2.54 4.91
N ARG A 79 -5.19 2.68 6.08
CA ARG A 79 -4.98 1.79 7.24
C ARG A 79 -5.47 0.35 6.99
N ASP A 80 -6.43 0.16 6.07
CA ASP A 80 -6.95 -1.16 5.70
C ASP A 80 -6.11 -1.86 4.62
N ILE A 81 -5.10 -1.18 4.04
CA ILE A 81 -4.29 -1.67 2.94
C ILE A 81 -2.82 -1.68 3.36
N GLY A 82 -2.23 -2.87 3.45
CA GLY A 82 -0.77 -3.00 3.55
C GLY A 82 -0.15 -2.93 2.16
N VAL A 83 0.88 -2.10 1.99
CA VAL A 83 1.59 -1.94 0.71
C VAL A 83 3.09 -2.06 0.94
N VAL A 84 3.75 -2.89 0.14
CA VAL A 84 5.19 -2.93 0.02
C VAL A 84 5.56 -2.21 -1.28
N PHE A 85 6.27 -1.09 -1.17
CA PHE A 85 6.71 -0.31 -2.32
C PHE A 85 8.04 -0.82 -2.86
N GLN A 86 8.26 -0.69 -4.16
CA GLN A 86 9.51 -1.07 -4.81
C GLN A 86 10.71 -0.26 -4.29
N ASP A 87 10.50 0.98 -3.91
CA ASP A 87 11.47 1.90 -3.32
C ASP A 87 11.48 1.88 -1.77
N PHE A 88 10.84 0.84 -1.19
CA PHE A 88 10.67 0.59 0.25
C PHE A 88 10.04 1.72 1.05
N ARG A 89 10.23 2.98 0.69
CA ARG A 89 9.74 4.20 1.36
C ARG A 89 10.04 4.24 2.86
N LEU A 90 11.18 3.70 3.24
CA LEU A 90 11.66 3.80 4.61
C LEU A 90 12.17 5.22 4.90
N LEU A 91 12.07 5.64 6.15
CA LEU A 91 12.62 6.90 6.63
C LEU A 91 14.13 6.71 6.86
N PRO A 92 15.02 7.30 6.03
CA PRO A 92 16.45 6.99 6.06
C PRO A 92 17.17 7.55 7.30
N ASP A 93 16.57 8.55 7.94
CA ASP A 93 17.03 9.21 9.16
C ASP A 93 16.60 8.47 10.44
N ARG A 94 15.92 7.33 10.31
CA ARG A 94 15.41 6.52 11.42
C ARG A 94 15.91 5.08 11.31
N ASN A 95 16.20 4.49 12.46
CA ASN A 95 16.54 3.08 12.53
C ASN A 95 15.32 2.19 12.22
N ILE A 96 15.52 0.89 12.10
CA ILE A 96 14.46 -0.07 11.74
C ILE A 96 13.36 -0.11 12.79
N TYR A 97 13.71 -0.07 14.09
CA TYR A 97 12.71 0.00 15.15
C TYR A 97 11.79 1.23 14.99
N ASP A 98 12.37 2.40 14.76
CA ASP A 98 11.61 3.64 14.65
C ASP A 98 10.77 3.70 13.38
N ASN A 99 11.20 3.10 12.27
CA ASN A 99 10.42 2.94 11.06
C ASN A 99 9.14 2.13 11.32
N ILE A 100 9.25 0.98 11.99
CA ILE A 100 8.10 0.14 12.32
C ILE A 100 7.23 0.81 13.40
N ALA A 101 7.84 1.41 14.41
CA ALA A 101 7.13 2.13 15.47
C ALA A 101 6.32 3.31 14.90
N PHE A 102 6.85 4.01 13.89
CA PHE A 102 6.15 5.08 13.20
C PHE A 102 4.82 4.58 12.59
N ALA A 103 4.83 3.46 11.89
CA ALA A 103 3.62 2.86 11.34
C ALA A 103 2.59 2.53 12.44
N GLN A 104 3.03 2.00 13.58
CA GLN A 104 2.17 1.74 14.74
C GLN A 104 1.55 3.03 15.33
N LYS A 105 2.32 4.12 15.37
CA LYS A 105 1.83 5.44 15.83
C LYS A 105 0.78 6.01 14.85
N VAL A 106 1.00 5.88 13.56
CA VAL A 106 0.05 6.34 12.52
C VAL A 106 -1.32 5.65 12.64
N VAL A 107 -1.35 4.38 13.05
CA VAL A 107 -2.61 3.67 13.30
C VAL A 107 -3.12 3.82 14.75
N GLU A 108 -2.55 4.77 15.50
CA GLU A 108 -2.97 5.10 16.88
C GLU A 108 -2.87 3.92 17.86
N ALA A 109 -1.87 3.04 17.65
CA ALA A 109 -1.62 1.94 18.57
C ALA A 109 -1.25 2.48 19.98
N PRO A 110 -1.72 1.85 21.06
CA PRO A 110 -1.37 2.27 22.42
C PRO A 110 0.14 2.25 22.65
N ASN A 111 0.72 3.35 23.11
CA ASN A 111 2.18 3.52 23.31
C ASN A 111 2.81 2.37 24.10
N LYS A 112 2.12 1.90 25.16
CA LYS A 112 2.59 0.77 25.98
C LYS A 112 2.78 -0.54 25.20
N LYS A 113 2.09 -0.71 24.04
CA LYS A 113 2.14 -1.92 23.22
C LYS A 113 3.08 -1.80 22.01
N ILE A 114 3.53 -0.58 21.66
CA ILE A 114 4.35 -0.38 20.45
C ILE A 114 5.66 -1.18 20.54
N LYS A 115 6.41 -1.06 21.65
CA LYS A 115 7.69 -1.75 21.80
C LYS A 115 7.57 -3.26 21.64
N SER A 116 6.63 -3.89 22.33
CA SER A 116 6.45 -5.35 22.27
C SER A 116 6.00 -5.81 20.87
N ARG A 117 5.14 -5.04 20.19
CA ARG A 117 4.70 -5.34 18.83
C ARG A 117 5.84 -5.22 17.81
N VAL A 118 6.63 -4.16 17.88
CA VAL A 118 7.78 -3.96 16.99
C VAL A 118 8.77 -5.10 17.12
N LEU A 119 9.16 -5.45 18.35
CA LEU A 119 10.09 -6.55 18.60
C LEU A 119 9.52 -7.90 18.13
N ALA A 120 8.23 -8.15 18.34
CA ALA A 120 7.58 -9.36 17.84
C ALA A 120 7.56 -9.43 16.30
N MET A 121 7.30 -8.31 15.60
CA MET A 121 7.37 -8.25 14.14
C MET A 121 8.79 -8.52 13.63
N LEU A 122 9.80 -7.91 14.24
CA LEU A 122 11.21 -8.13 13.87
C LEU A 122 11.64 -9.57 14.10
N SER A 123 11.20 -10.17 15.21
CA SER A 123 11.47 -11.58 15.50
C SER A 123 10.83 -12.51 14.45
N MET A 124 9.60 -12.19 14.02
CA MET A 124 8.86 -12.98 13.01
C MET A 124 9.59 -13.04 11.65
N VAL A 125 10.28 -11.97 11.27
CA VAL A 125 11.02 -11.88 10.00
C VAL A 125 12.53 -12.12 10.17
N GLY A 126 13.00 -12.49 11.37
CA GLY A 126 14.41 -12.80 11.63
C GLY A 126 15.34 -11.60 11.70
N LEU A 127 14.82 -10.39 11.93
CA LEU A 127 15.59 -9.14 11.97
C LEU A 127 15.70 -8.53 13.38
N LEU A 128 15.51 -9.34 14.42
CA LEU A 128 15.51 -8.84 15.79
C LEU A 128 16.85 -8.20 16.21
N ASP A 129 17.96 -8.72 15.74
CA ASP A 129 19.31 -8.20 16.00
C ASP A 129 19.59 -6.89 15.25
N LYS A 130 18.84 -6.61 14.19
CA LYS A 130 18.95 -5.42 13.34
C LYS A 130 18.10 -4.23 13.80
N TYR A 131 17.42 -4.31 14.94
CA TYR A 131 16.44 -3.29 15.33
C TYR A 131 16.99 -1.87 15.48
N LYS A 132 18.30 -1.72 15.73
CA LYS A 132 19.01 -0.43 15.81
C LYS A 132 19.65 0.00 14.50
N SER A 133 19.77 -0.89 13.52
CA SER A 133 20.37 -0.59 12.22
C SER A 133 19.53 0.41 11.45
N PHE A 134 20.18 1.15 10.56
CA PHE A 134 19.52 2.08 9.64
C PHE A 134 19.21 1.38 8.30
N PRO A 135 18.26 1.91 7.51
CA PRO A 135 17.89 1.30 6.24
C PRO A 135 19.05 1.08 5.26
N ASN A 136 20.04 1.95 5.26
CA ASN A 136 21.23 1.85 4.39
C ASN A 136 22.23 0.77 4.84
N GLU A 137 22.05 0.18 6.01
CA GLU A 137 22.86 -0.91 6.54
C GLU A 137 22.26 -2.30 6.25
N LEU A 138 21.09 -2.33 5.61
CA LEU A 138 20.38 -3.55 5.24
C LEU A 138 20.50 -3.84 3.75
N SER A 139 20.42 -5.13 3.39
CA SER A 139 20.28 -5.54 2.00
C SER A 139 18.87 -5.30 1.48
N GLY A 140 18.70 -5.24 0.15
CA GLY A 140 17.38 -5.04 -0.47
C GLY A 140 16.36 -6.16 -0.21
N GLY A 141 16.79 -7.29 0.38
CA GLY A 141 15.92 -8.40 0.77
C GLY A 141 15.53 -8.40 2.25
N GLU A 142 16.19 -7.60 3.06
CA GLU A 142 15.89 -7.40 4.49
C GLU A 142 14.89 -6.27 4.68
#